data_675b27257b3cc1a02c6a11fe5fccadd9
#
_entry.id   675b27257b3cc1a02c6a11fe5fccadd9
#
_cell.length_a   1.000
_cell.length_b   1.000
_cell.length_c   1.000
_cell.angle_alpha   90.00
_cell.angle_beta   90.00
_cell.angle_gamma   90.00
#
_symmetry.space_group_name_H-M   'P 1'
#
loop_
_entity.id
_entity.type
_entity.pdbx_description
1 polymer ?
#
loop_
_entity_poly.entity_id
_entity_poly.type
_entity_poly.pdbx_seq_one_letter_code
_entity_poly.pdbx_strand_id
1 'polypeptide(L)'
;MSLQNQYQQRRKALHLTQQDVAERTGMVRQQYQRLERGGNPRLETLELAADGLNAKLMLVPLEKWHAVQSLLKGEVGEAQGLDADPWKGLLGDDD
;
A
#
# COMPACT_ATOMS: atom_id res chain seq x y z
N MET A 1 -3.13 7.43 -9.68
CA MET A 1 -1.97 6.67 -9.18
C MET A 1 -2.19 5.20 -9.40
N SER A 2 -1.26 4.55 -10.07
CA SER A 2 -1.39 3.13 -10.35
C SER A 2 -0.99 2.32 -9.13
N LEU A 3 -1.42 1.06 -9.10
CA LEU A 3 -1.03 0.16 -8.03
C LEU A 3 0.47 -0.06 -8.02
N GLN A 4 1.08 -0.22 -9.19
CA GLN A 4 2.52 -0.40 -9.30
C GLN A 4 3.27 0.79 -8.72
N ASN A 5 2.77 1.98 -8.96
CA ASN A 5 3.36 3.18 -8.42
C ASN A 5 3.28 3.20 -6.90
N GLN A 6 2.19 2.71 -6.35
CA GLN A 6 2.04 2.65 -4.90
C GLN A 6 3.07 1.69 -4.28
N TYR A 7 3.34 0.58 -4.93
CA TYR A 7 4.38 -0.34 -4.46
C TYR A 7 5.73 0.34 -4.45
N GLN A 8 6.07 1.04 -5.53
CA GLN A 8 7.35 1.71 -5.63
C GLN A 8 7.48 2.80 -4.57
N GLN A 9 6.46 3.61 -4.38
CA GLN A 9 6.50 4.68 -3.41
C GLN A 9 6.58 4.16 -1.98
N ARG A 10 5.85 3.10 -1.68
CA ARG A 10 5.92 2.51 -0.36
C ARG A 10 7.31 1.97 -0.09
N ARG A 11 7.90 1.28 -1.07
CA ARG A 11 9.25 0.75 -0.94
C ARG A 11 10.25 1.87 -0.64
N LYS A 12 10.14 2.96 -1.39
CA LYS A 12 11.05 4.10 -1.18
C LYS A 12 10.84 4.77 0.16
N ALA A 13 9.60 4.85 0.62
CA ALA A 13 9.30 5.41 1.93
C ALA A 13 9.94 4.60 3.05
N LEU A 14 10.10 3.31 2.85
CA LEU A 14 10.73 2.43 3.81
C LEU A 14 12.24 2.34 3.61
N HIS A 15 12.77 3.06 2.62
CA HIS A 15 14.22 3.05 2.30
C HIS A 15 14.72 1.68 1.91
N LEU A 16 13.89 0.93 1.17
CA LEU A 16 14.24 -0.41 0.72
C LEU A 16 14.57 -0.41 -0.76
N THR A 17 15.52 -1.26 -1.15
CA THR A 17 15.79 -1.51 -2.55
C THR A 17 14.86 -2.61 -3.04
N GLN A 18 14.81 -2.79 -4.36
CA GLN A 18 14.06 -3.91 -4.92
C GLN A 18 14.62 -5.26 -4.44
N GLN A 19 15.93 -5.33 -4.29
CA GLN A 19 16.56 -6.54 -3.77
C GLN A 19 16.14 -6.78 -2.32
N ASP A 20 16.04 -5.73 -1.53
CA ASP A 20 15.60 -5.88 -0.13
C ASP A 20 14.20 -6.50 -0.06
N VAL A 21 13.29 -6.03 -0.91
CA VAL A 21 11.94 -6.58 -0.92
C VAL A 21 11.96 -8.03 -1.36
N ALA A 22 12.75 -8.35 -2.38
CA ALA A 22 12.88 -9.72 -2.84
C ALA A 22 13.35 -10.63 -1.71
N GLU A 23 14.34 -10.19 -0.95
CA GLU A 23 14.86 -10.98 0.16
C GLU A 23 13.84 -11.14 1.27
N ARG A 24 13.08 -10.10 1.57
CA ARG A 24 12.08 -10.16 2.63
C ARG A 24 10.92 -11.11 2.28
N THR A 25 10.63 -11.24 1.00
CA THR A 25 9.47 -12.01 0.55
C THR A 25 9.84 -13.38 0.01
N GLY A 26 11.10 -13.62 -0.25
CA GLY A 26 11.51 -14.86 -0.93
C GLY A 26 11.28 -14.83 -2.43
N MET A 27 10.89 -13.69 -2.97
CA MET A 27 10.70 -13.56 -4.41
C MET A 27 12.04 -13.41 -5.11
N VAL A 28 12.07 -13.81 -6.39
CA VAL A 28 13.21 -13.48 -7.23
C VAL A 28 13.15 -11.99 -7.54
N ARG A 29 14.30 -11.32 -7.53
CA ARG A 29 14.36 -9.89 -7.74
C ARG A 29 13.67 -9.47 -9.03
N GLN A 30 13.88 -10.21 -10.12
CA GLN A 30 13.25 -9.87 -11.39
C GLN A 30 11.74 -9.91 -11.31
N GLN A 31 11.21 -10.82 -10.52
CA GLN A 31 9.75 -10.90 -10.34
C GLN A 31 9.21 -9.65 -9.69
N TYR A 32 9.86 -9.17 -8.65
CA TYR A 32 9.44 -7.94 -7.99
C TYR A 32 9.65 -6.73 -8.89
N GLN A 33 10.78 -6.69 -9.59
CA GLN A 33 11.06 -5.60 -10.52
C GLN A 33 10.00 -5.50 -11.59
N ARG A 34 9.54 -6.65 -12.10
CA ARG A 34 8.50 -6.69 -13.11
C ARG A 34 7.18 -6.18 -12.57
N LEU A 35 6.90 -6.47 -11.29
CA LEU A 35 5.71 -5.96 -10.63
C LEU A 35 5.68 -4.44 -10.65
N GLU A 36 6.78 -3.79 -10.28
CA GLU A 36 6.83 -2.33 -10.26
C GLU A 36 6.81 -1.73 -11.66
N ARG A 37 7.27 -2.47 -12.65
CA ARG A 37 7.36 -1.95 -14.01
C ARG A 37 6.01 -1.94 -14.73
N GLY A 38 5.01 -2.56 -14.16
CA GLY A 38 3.69 -2.56 -14.77
C GLY A 38 3.29 -3.85 -15.42
N GLY A 39 3.96 -4.94 -15.06
CA GLY A 39 3.53 -6.25 -15.51
C GLY A 39 2.18 -6.61 -14.94
N ASN A 40 1.73 -7.81 -15.24
CA ASN A 40 0.43 -8.29 -14.79
C ASN A 40 0.62 -9.43 -13.77
N PRO A 41 1.05 -9.12 -12.55
CA PRO A 41 1.32 -10.15 -11.57
C PRO A 41 0.04 -10.78 -11.05
N ARG A 42 0.17 -11.98 -10.53
CA ARG A 42 -0.95 -12.66 -9.89
C ARG A 42 -1.25 -11.99 -8.55
N LEU A 43 -2.48 -12.18 -8.10
CA LEU A 43 -2.91 -11.62 -6.82
C LEU A 43 -2.00 -12.09 -5.69
N GLU A 44 -1.66 -13.36 -5.65
CA GLU A 44 -0.79 -13.85 -4.56
C GLU A 44 0.59 -13.21 -4.58
N THR A 45 1.09 -12.86 -5.76
CA THR A 45 2.35 -12.14 -5.85
C THR A 45 2.21 -10.73 -5.29
N LEU A 46 1.10 -10.09 -5.63
CA LEU A 46 0.83 -8.76 -5.10
C LEU A 46 0.69 -8.78 -3.58
N GLU A 47 0.02 -9.78 -3.05
CA GLU A 47 -0.15 -9.87 -1.61
C GLU A 47 1.16 -10.15 -0.89
N LEU A 48 1.98 -11.02 -1.46
CA LEU A 48 3.28 -11.32 -0.89
C LEU A 48 4.18 -10.09 -0.88
N ALA A 49 4.19 -9.36 -1.99
CA ALA A 49 4.98 -8.13 -2.07
C ALA A 49 4.49 -7.09 -1.07
N ALA A 50 3.19 -6.97 -0.89
CA ALA A 50 2.64 -6.05 0.09
C ALA A 50 3.09 -6.42 1.50
N ASP A 51 3.11 -7.71 1.82
CA ASP A 51 3.60 -8.15 3.12
C ASP A 51 5.05 -7.70 3.34
N GLY A 52 5.88 -7.83 2.32
CA GLY A 52 7.26 -7.40 2.42
C GLY A 52 7.42 -5.90 2.60
N LEU A 53 6.39 -5.15 2.27
CA LEU A 53 6.39 -3.70 2.43
C LEU A 53 5.57 -3.25 3.64
N ASN A 54 5.21 -4.16 4.51
CA ASN A 54 4.38 -3.87 5.69
C ASN A 54 3.10 -3.17 5.29
N ALA A 55 2.44 -3.69 4.28
CA ALA A 55 1.23 -3.09 3.73
C ALA A 55 0.23 -4.19 3.41
N LYS A 56 -0.98 -3.79 3.07
CA LYS A 56 -2.03 -4.71 2.70
C LYS A 56 -2.77 -4.20 1.48
N LEU A 57 -3.21 -5.14 0.67
CA LEU A 57 -4.11 -4.83 -0.42
C LEU A 57 -5.54 -4.84 0.10
N MET A 58 -6.32 -3.90 -0.37
CA MET A 58 -7.73 -3.91 -0.04
C MET A 58 -8.53 -3.29 -1.17
N LEU A 59 -9.77 -3.70 -1.23
CA LEU A 59 -10.73 -3.16 -2.17
C LEU A 59 -11.42 -1.99 -1.48
N VAL A 60 -11.37 -0.81 -2.10
CA VAL A 60 -11.92 0.39 -1.51
C VAL A 60 -13.25 0.72 -2.19
N PRO A 61 -14.36 0.76 -1.44
CA PRO A 61 -15.63 1.19 -2.02
C PRO A 61 -15.50 2.59 -2.59
N LEU A 62 -16.19 2.81 -3.69
CA LEU A 62 -16.05 4.08 -4.40
C LEU A 62 -16.48 5.27 -3.54
N GLU A 63 -17.48 5.08 -2.72
CA GLU A 63 -17.96 6.15 -1.87
C GLU A 63 -16.97 6.57 -0.78
N LYS A 64 -15.94 5.74 -0.51
CA LYS A 64 -14.91 6.06 0.47
C LYS A 64 -13.58 6.42 -0.17
N TRP A 65 -13.56 6.47 -1.48
CA TRP A 65 -12.32 6.63 -2.22
C TRP A 65 -11.58 7.90 -1.85
N HIS A 66 -12.29 9.04 -1.83
CA HIS A 66 -11.62 10.32 -1.53
C HIS A 66 -11.08 10.36 -0.09
N ALA A 67 -11.85 9.83 0.84
CA ALA A 67 -11.41 9.81 2.23
C ALA A 67 -10.15 8.98 2.40
N VAL A 68 -10.11 7.81 1.76
CA VAL A 68 -8.94 6.95 1.85
C VAL A 68 -7.72 7.62 1.22
N GLN A 69 -7.91 8.25 0.06
CA GLN A 69 -6.78 8.91 -0.59
C GLN A 69 -6.23 10.06 0.25
N SER A 70 -7.10 10.84 0.85
CA SER A 70 -6.67 11.92 1.72
C SER A 70 -5.90 11.39 2.92
N LEU A 71 -6.36 10.30 3.49
CA LEU A 71 -5.67 9.69 4.61
C LEU A 71 -4.28 9.21 4.21
N LEU A 72 -4.17 8.57 3.05
CA LEU A 72 -2.88 8.07 2.58
C LEU A 72 -1.90 9.20 2.28
N LYS A 73 -2.41 10.35 1.89
CA LYS A 73 -1.56 11.52 1.65
C LYS A 73 -1.20 12.25 2.93
N GLY A 74 -1.79 11.87 4.06
CA GLY A 74 -1.55 12.54 5.32
C GLY A 74 -2.36 13.81 5.52
N GLU A 75 -3.27 14.12 4.61
CA GLU A 75 -4.02 15.37 4.69
C GLU A 75 -5.00 15.38 5.84
N VAL A 76 -5.57 14.24 6.16
CA VAL A 76 -6.55 14.13 7.24
C VAL A 76 -5.91 13.58 8.49
N GLY A 77 -5.16 12.50 8.34
CA GLY A 77 -4.60 11.79 9.48
C GLY A 77 -3.69 12.62 10.32
N GLU A 78 -2.84 13.41 9.69
CA GLU A 78 -1.86 14.20 10.42
C GLU A 78 -2.50 15.36 11.15
N ALA A 79 -3.50 15.98 10.55
CA ALA A 79 -4.14 17.12 11.15
C ALA A 79 -4.89 16.78 12.42
N GLN A 80 -5.36 15.56 12.53
CA GLN A 80 -6.20 15.15 13.63
C GLN A 80 -5.63 13.97 14.39
N GLY A 81 -4.46 13.52 13.97
CA GLY A 81 -4.03 12.19 14.27
C GLY A 81 -3.77 11.84 15.69
N LEU A 82 -3.50 12.83 16.51
CA LEU A 82 -3.10 12.50 17.85
C LEU A 82 -4.23 11.95 18.69
N ASP A 83 -5.41 12.46 18.48
CA ASP A 83 -6.54 12.10 19.31
C ASP A 83 -7.53 11.22 18.63
N ALA A 84 -7.59 11.29 17.32
CA ALA A 84 -8.62 10.60 16.59
C ALA A 84 -8.04 9.36 15.92
N ASP A 85 -8.78 8.29 16.01
CA ASP A 85 -8.48 7.11 15.23
C ASP A 85 -8.83 7.43 13.78
N PRO A 86 -7.83 7.55 12.90
CA PRO A 86 -8.12 7.93 11.53
C PRO A 86 -9.00 6.93 10.79
N TRP A 87 -9.11 5.73 11.31
CA TRP A 87 -9.94 4.70 10.71
C TRP A 87 -11.36 4.70 11.18
N LYS A 88 -11.63 5.44 12.24
CA LYS A 88 -12.96 5.41 12.83
C LYS A 88 -14.03 5.88 11.87
N GLY A 89 -13.77 6.96 11.17
CA GLY A 89 -14.74 7.46 10.21
C GLY A 89 -14.85 6.63 8.96
N LEU A 90 -13.88 5.77 8.70
CA LEU A 90 -13.87 4.93 7.52
C LEU A 90 -14.54 3.59 7.75
N LEU A 91 -14.45 3.09 8.96
CA LEU A 91 -14.91 1.74 9.26
C LEU A 91 -15.99 1.70 10.32
N GLY A 92 -15.91 2.58 11.28
CA GLY A 92 -16.74 2.48 12.47
C GLY A 92 -18.18 2.77 12.28
N ASP A 93 -18.50 3.65 11.40
CA ASP A 93 -19.90 4.02 11.20
C ASP A 93 -20.65 3.02 10.37
N ASP A 94 -20.02 1.98 9.96
CA ASP A 94 -20.70 0.89 9.29
C ASP A 94 -21.53 0.05 10.23
N ASP A 95 -21.38 0.26 11.46
CA ASP A 95 -22.09 -0.52 12.47
C ASP A 95 -23.58 -0.35 12.48
#